data_4f55d943165da3d231b3def1fa7cf900
#
_entry.id   4f55d943165da3d231b3def1fa7cf900
#
_cell.length_a   1.000
_cell.length_b   1.000
_cell.length_c   1.000
_cell.angle_alpha   90.00
_cell.angle_beta   90.00
_cell.angle_gamma   90.00
#
_symmetry.space_group_name_H-M   'P 1'
#
loop_
_entity.id
_entity.type
_entity.pdbx_description
1 polymer ?
#
loop_
_entity_poly.entity_id
_entity_poly.type
_entity_poly.pdbx_seq_one_letter_code
_entity_poly.pdbx_strand_id
1 'polypeptide(L)'
;MMQQLLKFLRFPTVLLPILLMTVCLSSAEEKEVLEVARVGATKITAKQLHQYIAERSAEGKENAVEQGRDYLRTMIDMELLLLEAQSGDIDKSLSYIKKTNKNRRAKLVRTYQQRELKLAEIEESEIVEYVREKGFARAVRLADILLADRVQAEAVVKAIREGEDFAQVAKRLSINKKTAAKGGDMGYTTRDQMIPILQDKLYSLRVGQITEPIELNDRFAIFKILDEAPIELNPQQRMKIANEFKRMKFRDANTALVAELRVKFRLEIDRNGFDSLVEKLNRDESITTEDERNITLYRYDNGVITTGDFVDLAGDLKGNPLANITDREQAISFAERNVVANIMIMEAALHDGIDREREIAAWLEDQRRQLLIGEIRQAVLKARVSLTDDEVRKFYDDHPNKYMHPEHIEIQEILVETKAEALRLQEEIKAGSEFGDLARQHSIRSKDHRDEEGRFHIHLYEKLQFGGLVEAVAVAEIGALTGPVAVDEGFSIFKPLSKGRKRESFAEANWRVRSHVKKIKDRQAFNSYMEELRDKYRSDIHILEDQLNVALGNG
;
A
#
# COMPACT_ATOMS: atom_id res chain seq x y z
N MET A 1 32.72 35.73 -65.47
CA MET A 1 33.79 34.82 -65.87
C MET A 1 33.57 33.52 -65.14
N MET A 2 32.67 32.75 -65.51
CA MET A 2 32.49 31.99 -66.70
C MET A 2 33.42 30.77 -66.83
N GLN A 3 32.77 29.66 -66.79
CA GLN A 3 33.17 28.39 -67.45
C GLN A 3 34.55 27.79 -67.15
N GLN A 4 34.39 26.56 -66.84
CA GLN A 4 35.23 25.35 -66.98
C GLN A 4 35.56 24.74 -65.62
N LEU A 5 34.89 23.64 -65.36
CA LEU A 5 35.53 22.33 -65.22
C LEU A 5 34.48 21.25 -64.93
N LEU A 6 33.83 20.83 -66.00
CA LEU A 6 33.25 19.50 -66.11
C LEU A 6 34.40 18.54 -66.47
N LYS A 7 34.65 17.53 -65.62
CA LYS A 7 34.99 16.17 -66.09
C LYS A 7 35.47 15.32 -64.89
N PHE A 8 34.95 14.10 -64.89
CA PHE A 8 35.40 12.91 -64.14
C PHE A 8 34.92 12.76 -62.70
N LEU A 9 33.82 12.01 -62.57
CA LEU A 9 33.80 10.85 -61.66
C LEU A 9 32.66 9.91 -62.07
N ARG A 10 33.08 8.74 -62.55
CA ARG A 10 32.25 7.58 -62.85
C ARG A 10 31.71 7.04 -61.53
N PHE A 11 30.38 6.89 -61.43
CA PHE A 11 29.72 6.10 -60.38
C PHE A 11 29.67 4.62 -60.80
N PRO A 12 30.06 3.67 -59.94
CA PRO A 12 29.56 2.31 -60.06
C PRO A 12 28.25 2.17 -59.30
N THR A 13 27.29 1.61 -59.97
CA THR A 13 26.03 1.04 -59.55
C THR A 13 26.05 0.31 -58.21
N VAL A 14 25.45 0.88 -57.18
CA VAL A 14 24.95 0.16 -56.01
C VAL A 14 23.51 0.61 -55.76
N LEU A 15 22.59 0.07 -56.56
CA LEU A 15 21.15 0.35 -56.52
C LEU A 15 20.41 -0.99 -56.33
N LEU A 16 20.70 -1.77 -55.25
CA LEU A 16 19.91 -2.98 -55.00
C LEU A 16 19.64 -3.39 -53.54
N PRO A 17 20.11 -2.75 -52.45
CA PRO A 17 19.56 -3.12 -51.15
C PRO A 17 18.48 -2.17 -50.58
N ILE A 18 18.28 -0.95 -51.14
CA ILE A 18 17.30 0.02 -50.59
C ILE A 18 15.85 -0.36 -50.93
N LEU A 19 15.59 -1.03 -52.05
CA LEU A 19 14.26 -1.43 -52.46
C LEU A 19 13.71 -2.65 -51.69
N LEU A 20 14.61 -3.54 -51.21
CA LEU A 20 14.18 -4.67 -50.36
C LEU A 20 13.91 -4.25 -48.90
N MET A 21 14.63 -3.25 -48.39
CA MET A 21 14.39 -2.74 -47.01
C MET A 21 13.12 -1.89 -46.91
N THR A 22 12.74 -1.12 -47.95
CA THR A 22 11.49 -0.38 -47.99
C THR A 22 10.28 -1.29 -48.18
N VAL A 23 10.38 -2.38 -48.92
CA VAL A 23 9.29 -3.36 -49.07
C VAL A 23 9.09 -4.16 -47.79
N CYS A 24 10.15 -4.53 -47.06
CA CYS A 24 10.02 -5.19 -45.74
C CYS A 24 9.47 -4.26 -44.66
N LEU A 25 9.84 -2.98 -44.66
CA LEU A 25 9.29 -1.99 -43.72
C LEU A 25 7.82 -1.68 -44.01
N SER A 26 7.40 -1.54 -45.29
CA SER A 26 6.01 -1.35 -45.66
C SER A 26 5.14 -2.56 -45.31
N SER A 27 5.65 -3.77 -45.50
CA SER A 27 4.93 -5.00 -45.17
C SER A 27 4.79 -5.25 -43.66
N ALA A 28 5.70 -4.74 -42.84
CA ALA A 28 5.61 -4.81 -41.39
C ALA A 28 4.61 -3.76 -40.82
N GLU A 29 4.63 -2.53 -41.37
CA GLU A 29 3.64 -1.50 -41.03
C GLU A 29 2.23 -1.85 -41.51
N GLU A 30 2.06 -2.43 -42.70
CA GLU A 30 0.77 -2.93 -43.18
C GLU A 30 0.23 -4.07 -42.31
N LYS A 31 1.09 -4.97 -41.83
CA LYS A 31 0.67 -6.03 -40.92
C LYS A 31 0.23 -5.51 -39.54
N GLU A 32 0.81 -4.42 -39.06
CA GLU A 32 0.43 -3.81 -37.77
C GLU A 32 -0.94 -3.13 -37.79
N VAL A 33 -1.39 -2.60 -38.94
CA VAL A 33 -2.70 -1.94 -39.12
C VAL A 33 -3.79 -2.94 -39.55
N LEU A 34 -3.43 -4.20 -39.81
CA LEU A 34 -4.36 -5.23 -40.27
C LEU A 34 -5.52 -5.41 -39.29
N GLU A 35 -6.76 -5.19 -39.77
CA GLU A 35 -7.99 -5.40 -38.99
C GLU A 35 -8.24 -6.90 -38.89
N VAL A 36 -8.34 -7.45 -37.65
CA VAL A 36 -8.62 -8.89 -37.43
C VAL A 36 -10.05 -9.15 -36.97
N ALA A 37 -10.69 -8.15 -36.37
CA ALA A 37 -12.10 -8.17 -36.03
C ALA A 37 -12.68 -6.76 -35.95
N ARG A 38 -14.02 -6.69 -35.97
CA ARG A 38 -14.78 -5.46 -35.76
C ARG A 38 -15.97 -5.75 -34.84
N VAL A 39 -16.25 -4.82 -33.94
CA VAL A 39 -17.43 -4.85 -33.08
C VAL A 39 -18.13 -3.50 -33.20
N GLY A 40 -19.28 -3.46 -33.84
CA GLY A 40 -19.94 -2.22 -34.26
C GLY A 40 -19.00 -1.35 -35.11
N ALA A 41 -18.69 -0.13 -34.65
CA ALA A 41 -17.76 0.77 -35.33
C ALA A 41 -16.29 0.54 -34.92
N THR A 42 -16.02 -0.21 -33.85
CA THR A 42 -14.68 -0.40 -33.29
C THR A 42 -13.92 -1.50 -34.00
N LYS A 43 -12.75 -1.18 -34.52
CA LYS A 43 -11.83 -2.14 -35.17
C LYS A 43 -10.84 -2.69 -34.13
N ILE A 44 -10.61 -3.99 -34.19
CA ILE A 44 -9.54 -4.67 -33.45
C ILE A 44 -8.45 -5.02 -34.46
N THR A 45 -7.24 -4.51 -34.24
CA THR A 45 -6.11 -4.72 -35.16
C THR A 45 -5.19 -5.84 -34.69
N ALA A 46 -4.40 -6.39 -35.62
CA ALA A 46 -3.37 -7.38 -35.32
C ALA A 46 -2.37 -6.86 -34.26
N LYS A 47 -1.99 -5.59 -34.34
CA LYS A 47 -1.11 -4.95 -33.36
C LYS A 47 -1.70 -4.97 -31.96
N GLN A 48 -2.97 -4.60 -31.81
CA GLN A 48 -3.66 -4.64 -30.51
C GLN A 48 -3.75 -6.06 -29.96
N LEU A 49 -4.04 -7.04 -30.83
CA LEU A 49 -4.08 -8.45 -30.44
C LEU A 49 -2.70 -8.94 -29.98
N HIS A 50 -1.63 -8.65 -30.72
CA HIS A 50 -0.27 -9.02 -30.33
C HIS A 50 0.16 -8.37 -29.01
N GLN A 51 -0.14 -7.09 -28.82
CA GLN A 51 0.12 -6.40 -27.56
C GLN A 51 -0.64 -7.03 -26.40
N TYR A 52 -1.93 -7.34 -26.60
CA TYR A 52 -2.77 -7.98 -25.59
C TYR A 52 -2.25 -9.37 -25.19
N ILE A 53 -1.78 -10.14 -26.19
CA ILE A 53 -1.12 -11.44 -25.97
C ILE A 53 0.17 -11.25 -25.17
N ALA A 54 1.06 -10.32 -25.60
CA ALA A 54 2.36 -10.10 -24.96
C ALA A 54 2.25 -9.70 -23.47
N GLU A 55 1.27 -8.88 -23.13
CA GLU A 55 1.01 -8.44 -21.75
C GLU A 55 0.49 -9.57 -20.83
N ARG A 56 -0.08 -10.65 -21.39
CA ARG A 56 -0.77 -11.72 -20.64
C ARG A 56 -0.16 -13.10 -20.77
N SER A 57 0.65 -13.34 -21.79
CA SER A 57 1.41 -14.58 -21.90
C SER A 57 2.67 -14.48 -21.05
N ALA A 58 2.54 -14.74 -19.75
CA ALA A 58 3.68 -15.07 -18.93
C ALA A 58 4.22 -16.43 -19.37
N GLU A 59 5.43 -16.43 -19.95
CA GLU A 59 6.33 -17.55 -20.16
C GLU A 59 5.79 -18.87 -20.77
N GLY A 60 6.10 -19.10 -22.05
CA GLY A 60 6.39 -20.44 -22.57
C GLY A 60 5.24 -21.44 -22.68
N LYS A 61 4.02 -21.05 -23.09
CA LYS A 61 2.96 -22.03 -23.38
C LYS A 61 2.86 -22.30 -24.89
N GLU A 62 3.11 -23.54 -25.26
CA GLU A 62 2.86 -24.15 -26.56
C GLU A 62 1.35 -24.06 -26.91
N ASN A 63 0.98 -23.34 -27.93
CA ASN A 63 -0.28 -23.12 -28.65
C ASN A 63 -0.67 -21.65 -28.78
N ALA A 64 0.23 -20.84 -29.30
CA ALA A 64 0.02 -19.40 -29.50
C ALA A 64 -1.22 -19.08 -30.37
N VAL A 65 -1.59 -19.97 -31.30
CA VAL A 65 -2.74 -19.76 -32.23
C VAL A 65 -4.09 -19.94 -31.54
N GLU A 66 -4.27 -21.05 -30.81
CA GLU A 66 -5.54 -21.31 -30.12
C GLU A 66 -5.76 -20.30 -28.98
N GLN A 67 -4.71 -19.99 -28.25
CA GLN A 67 -4.73 -18.93 -27.25
C GLN A 67 -4.97 -17.54 -27.87
N GLY A 68 -4.42 -17.27 -29.07
CA GLY A 68 -4.66 -16.02 -29.80
C GLY A 68 -6.14 -15.80 -30.13
N ARG A 69 -6.87 -16.85 -30.52
CA ARG A 69 -8.31 -16.79 -30.75
C ARG A 69 -9.10 -16.53 -29.47
N ASP A 70 -8.72 -17.13 -28.35
CA ASP A 70 -9.35 -16.90 -27.06
C ASP A 70 -9.09 -15.47 -26.55
N TYR A 71 -7.89 -14.94 -26.79
CA TYR A 71 -7.59 -13.54 -26.51
C TYR A 71 -8.41 -12.59 -27.38
N LEU A 72 -8.57 -12.88 -28.67
CA LEU A 72 -9.44 -12.09 -29.55
C LEU A 72 -10.90 -12.11 -29.06
N ARG A 73 -11.43 -13.28 -28.68
CA ARG A 73 -12.77 -13.38 -28.07
C ARG A 73 -12.90 -12.49 -26.84
N THR A 74 -11.88 -12.49 -25.97
CA THR A 74 -11.87 -11.63 -24.78
C THR A 74 -11.89 -10.15 -25.16
N MET A 75 -11.14 -9.74 -26.19
CA MET A 75 -11.16 -8.37 -26.70
C MET A 75 -12.53 -8.00 -27.28
N ILE A 76 -13.16 -8.90 -28.04
CA ILE A 76 -14.53 -8.73 -28.54
C ILE A 76 -15.50 -8.55 -27.37
N ASP A 77 -15.42 -9.39 -26.35
CA ASP A 77 -16.27 -9.31 -25.15
C ASP A 77 -16.12 -7.95 -24.44
N MET A 78 -14.90 -7.42 -24.36
CA MET A 78 -14.67 -6.09 -23.82
C MET A 78 -15.36 -4.99 -24.64
N GLU A 79 -15.30 -5.06 -25.97
CA GLU A 79 -15.97 -4.09 -26.84
C GLU A 79 -17.51 -4.19 -26.71
N LEU A 80 -18.06 -5.40 -26.57
CA LEU A 80 -19.49 -5.59 -26.32
C LEU A 80 -19.95 -4.96 -25.00
N LEU A 81 -19.15 -5.13 -23.94
CA LEU A 81 -19.41 -4.48 -22.65
C LEU A 81 -19.38 -2.96 -22.75
N LEU A 82 -18.45 -2.40 -23.54
CA LEU A 82 -18.38 -0.96 -23.76
C LEU A 82 -19.58 -0.42 -24.55
N LEU A 83 -20.01 -1.13 -25.60
CA LEU A 83 -21.24 -0.79 -26.34
C LEU A 83 -22.45 -0.80 -25.43
N GLU A 84 -22.60 -1.83 -24.62
CA GLU A 84 -23.70 -1.95 -23.67
C GLU A 84 -23.67 -0.87 -22.59
N ALA A 85 -22.48 -0.57 -22.07
CA ALA A 85 -22.31 0.48 -21.06
C ALA A 85 -22.68 1.86 -21.60
N GLN A 86 -22.37 2.16 -22.86
CA GLN A 86 -22.75 3.40 -23.53
C GLN A 86 -24.27 3.48 -23.76
N SER A 87 -24.89 2.35 -24.19
CA SER A 87 -26.34 2.29 -24.43
C SER A 87 -27.14 2.43 -23.12
N GLY A 88 -26.58 2.02 -21.98
CA GLY A 88 -27.19 2.08 -20.64
C GLY A 88 -26.85 3.31 -19.82
N ASP A 89 -26.24 4.35 -20.40
CA ASP A 89 -25.86 5.60 -19.72
C ASP A 89 -24.97 5.38 -18.45
N ILE A 90 -24.24 4.26 -18.40
CA ILE A 90 -23.37 3.95 -17.25
C ILE A 90 -22.24 4.97 -17.14
N ASP A 91 -21.78 5.51 -18.26
CA ASP A 91 -20.79 6.58 -18.35
C ASP A 91 -21.25 7.92 -17.72
N LYS A 92 -22.57 8.08 -17.54
CA LYS A 92 -23.18 9.24 -16.86
C LYS A 92 -23.39 9.01 -15.37
N SER A 93 -23.13 7.81 -14.87
CA SER A 93 -23.31 7.50 -13.45
C SER A 93 -22.33 8.30 -12.56
N LEU A 94 -22.81 8.76 -11.41
CA LEU A 94 -21.98 9.51 -10.45
C LEU A 94 -20.75 8.69 -10.00
N SER A 95 -20.89 7.37 -9.86
CA SER A 95 -19.78 6.46 -9.51
C SER A 95 -18.69 6.49 -10.56
N TYR A 96 -19.05 6.34 -11.83
CA TYR A 96 -18.11 6.36 -12.94
C TYR A 96 -17.41 7.72 -13.07
N ILE A 97 -18.17 8.81 -13.04
CA ILE A 97 -17.65 10.18 -13.13
C ILE A 97 -16.63 10.45 -12.02
N LYS A 98 -16.95 10.13 -10.76
CA LYS A 98 -16.04 10.31 -9.63
C LYS A 98 -14.74 9.51 -9.80
N LYS A 99 -14.82 8.24 -10.17
CA LYS A 99 -13.65 7.38 -10.37
C LYS A 99 -12.79 7.87 -11.53
N THR A 100 -13.41 8.26 -12.63
CA THR A 100 -12.69 8.80 -13.81
C THR A 100 -11.96 10.10 -13.47
N ASN A 101 -12.64 11.04 -12.79
CA ASN A 101 -12.04 12.30 -12.36
C ASN A 101 -10.88 12.08 -11.36
N LYS A 102 -11.03 11.14 -10.43
CA LYS A 102 -9.96 10.75 -9.50
C LYS A 102 -8.73 10.23 -10.24
N ASN A 103 -8.90 9.29 -11.17
CA ASN A 103 -7.79 8.72 -11.92
C ASN A 103 -7.11 9.77 -12.82
N ARG A 104 -7.90 10.60 -13.51
CA ARG A 104 -7.40 11.70 -14.33
C ARG A 104 -6.57 12.68 -13.50
N ARG A 105 -7.11 13.14 -12.38
CA ARG A 105 -6.41 14.05 -11.46
C ARG A 105 -5.12 13.43 -10.96
N ALA A 106 -5.15 12.21 -10.45
CA ALA A 106 -3.97 11.52 -9.94
C ALA A 106 -2.85 11.39 -10.99
N LYS A 107 -3.22 11.04 -12.25
CA LYS A 107 -2.26 10.92 -13.35
C LYS A 107 -1.64 12.26 -13.71
N LEU A 108 -2.46 13.29 -13.89
CA LEU A 108 -2.00 14.62 -14.31
C LEU A 108 -1.13 15.27 -13.22
N VAL A 109 -1.60 15.26 -11.97
CA VAL A 109 -0.84 15.78 -10.82
C VAL A 109 0.53 15.09 -10.71
N ARG A 110 0.55 13.76 -10.76
CA ARG A 110 1.80 13.00 -10.67
C ARG A 110 2.74 13.31 -11.83
N THR A 111 2.21 13.38 -13.06
CA THR A 111 3.03 13.66 -14.25
C THR A 111 3.62 15.05 -14.18
N TYR A 112 2.82 16.06 -13.81
CA TYR A 112 3.28 17.44 -13.64
C TYR A 112 4.36 17.55 -12.56
N GLN A 113 4.10 16.97 -11.38
CA GLN A 113 5.09 16.94 -10.28
C GLN A 113 6.40 16.27 -10.68
N GLN A 114 6.36 15.16 -11.42
CA GLN A 114 7.57 14.47 -11.89
C GLN A 114 8.42 15.37 -12.81
N ARG A 115 7.79 16.25 -13.59
CA ARG A 115 8.49 17.18 -14.50
C ARG A 115 9.03 18.40 -13.78
N GLU A 116 8.21 19.01 -12.93
CA GLU A 116 8.53 20.31 -12.34
C GLU A 116 9.40 20.20 -11.09
N LEU A 117 9.19 19.19 -10.24
CA LEU A 117 9.88 19.12 -8.96
C LEU A 117 11.34 18.65 -9.06
N LYS A 118 11.81 18.17 -10.22
CA LYS A 118 13.20 17.75 -10.50
C LYS A 118 13.87 16.99 -9.34
N LEU A 119 13.11 16.16 -8.65
CA LEU A 119 13.53 15.45 -7.43
C LEU A 119 14.43 14.23 -7.70
N ALA A 120 14.81 14.04 -8.97
CA ALA A 120 15.51 12.82 -9.38
C ALA A 120 16.92 12.67 -8.79
N GLU A 121 17.54 13.76 -8.32
CA GLU A 121 18.96 13.76 -7.95
C GLU A 121 19.17 14.39 -6.58
N ILE A 122 18.75 13.70 -5.53
CA ILE A 122 19.23 14.04 -4.19
C ILE A 122 20.60 13.36 -4.05
N GLU A 123 21.63 14.19 -4.02
CA GLU A 123 23.01 13.76 -3.89
C GLU A 123 23.26 13.12 -2.51
N GLU A 124 24.09 12.09 -2.46
CA GLU A 124 24.49 11.45 -1.20
C GLU A 124 25.09 12.46 -0.21
N SER A 125 25.79 13.47 -0.70
CA SER A 125 26.33 14.58 0.08
C SER A 125 25.26 15.37 0.85
N GLU A 126 24.08 15.60 0.25
CA GLU A 126 22.94 16.27 0.91
C GLU A 126 22.37 15.41 2.04
N ILE A 127 22.32 14.09 1.84
CA ILE A 127 21.87 13.15 2.88
C ILE A 127 22.86 13.13 4.06
N VAL A 128 24.14 13.10 3.76
CA VAL A 128 25.21 13.14 4.79
C VAL A 128 25.12 14.43 5.61
N GLU A 129 24.92 15.57 4.93
CA GLU A 129 24.75 16.86 5.59
C GLU A 129 23.48 16.89 6.46
N TYR A 130 22.36 16.39 5.97
CA TYR A 130 21.11 16.27 6.72
C TYR A 130 21.28 15.39 7.97
N VAL A 131 21.97 14.25 7.83
CA VAL A 131 22.31 13.36 8.96
C VAL A 131 23.10 14.12 10.03
N ARG A 132 24.08 14.92 9.60
CA ARG A 132 24.91 15.72 10.48
C ARG A 132 24.12 16.83 11.16
N GLU A 133 23.40 17.65 10.40
CA GLU A 133 22.61 18.79 10.90
C GLU A 133 21.53 18.35 11.89
N LYS A 134 20.85 17.27 11.58
CA LYS A 134 19.77 16.71 12.43
C LYS A 134 20.30 15.85 13.57
N GLY A 135 21.61 15.57 13.61
CA GLY A 135 22.25 14.81 14.67
C GLY A 135 21.89 13.33 14.71
N PHE A 136 21.54 12.72 13.59
CA PHE A 136 21.22 11.29 13.53
C PHE A 136 22.44 10.40 13.82
N ALA A 137 23.66 10.88 13.58
CA ALA A 137 24.89 10.14 13.81
C ALA A 137 25.48 10.37 15.21
N ARG A 138 24.69 10.81 16.19
CA ARG A 138 25.11 10.95 17.57
C ARG A 138 24.08 10.43 18.57
N ALA A 139 24.54 9.84 19.66
CA ALA A 139 23.77 9.58 20.86
C ALA A 139 24.00 10.69 21.86
N VAL A 140 22.98 11.08 22.60
CA VAL A 140 23.10 12.06 23.67
C VAL A 140 22.76 11.42 25.02
N ARG A 141 23.58 11.71 26.05
CA ARG A 141 23.26 11.32 27.42
C ARG A 141 22.43 12.41 28.06
N LEU A 142 21.22 12.06 28.46
CA LEU A 142 20.22 12.99 28.96
C LEU A 142 20.06 12.89 30.46
N ALA A 143 19.71 14.02 31.09
CA ALA A 143 19.07 14.03 32.40
C ALA A 143 17.73 14.75 32.33
N ASP A 144 16.74 14.31 33.12
CA ASP A 144 15.42 14.89 33.23
C ASP A 144 15.09 15.40 34.63
N ILE A 145 14.25 16.45 34.68
CA ILE A 145 13.51 16.86 35.87
C ILE A 145 12.04 16.94 35.44
N LEU A 146 11.20 16.12 36.01
CA LEU A 146 9.77 16.12 35.74
C LEU A 146 9.01 16.76 36.89
N LEU A 147 8.14 17.72 36.57
CA LEU A 147 7.43 18.56 37.56
C LEU A 147 5.94 18.56 37.28
N ALA A 148 5.12 18.84 38.28
CA ALA A 148 3.66 18.78 38.16
C ALA A 148 3.07 19.98 37.45
N ASP A 149 3.67 21.17 37.60
CA ASP A 149 3.11 22.41 37.06
C ASP A 149 4.17 23.29 36.40
N ARG A 150 3.73 24.21 35.55
CA ARG A 150 4.56 25.09 34.75
C ARG A 150 5.35 26.12 35.60
N VAL A 151 4.69 26.67 36.61
CA VAL A 151 5.32 27.72 37.46
C VAL A 151 6.53 27.15 38.20
N GLN A 152 6.37 25.93 38.75
CA GLN A 152 7.47 25.23 39.38
C GLN A 152 8.61 24.92 38.39
N ALA A 153 8.27 24.53 37.15
CA ALA A 153 9.27 24.23 36.13
C ALA A 153 10.05 25.48 35.70
N GLU A 154 9.38 26.61 35.53
CA GLU A 154 10.03 27.90 35.21
C GLU A 154 10.95 28.36 36.34
N ALA A 155 10.53 28.21 37.61
CA ALA A 155 11.37 28.51 38.76
C ALA A 155 12.62 27.63 38.84
N VAL A 156 12.49 26.34 38.52
CA VAL A 156 13.61 25.39 38.45
C VAL A 156 14.58 25.74 37.34
N VAL A 157 14.11 26.10 36.13
CA VAL A 157 14.98 26.55 35.04
C VAL A 157 15.76 27.79 35.44
N LYS A 158 15.12 28.75 36.11
CA LYS A 158 15.76 29.95 36.61
C LYS A 158 16.87 29.63 37.65
N ALA A 159 16.58 28.80 38.64
CA ALA A 159 17.52 28.40 39.67
C ALA A 159 18.75 27.69 39.08
N ILE A 160 18.55 26.78 38.11
CA ILE A 160 19.67 26.10 37.44
C ILE A 160 20.52 27.08 36.62
N ARG A 161 19.92 28.07 35.97
CA ARG A 161 20.66 29.13 35.26
C ARG A 161 21.44 30.06 36.20
N GLU A 162 20.95 30.24 37.39
CA GLU A 162 21.61 30.99 38.47
C GLU A 162 22.73 30.18 39.17
N GLY A 163 22.94 28.92 38.80
CA GLY A 163 24.06 28.09 39.24
C GLY A 163 23.68 26.92 40.14
N GLU A 164 22.39 26.65 40.39
CA GLU A 164 22.01 25.48 41.17
C GLU A 164 22.32 24.18 40.38
N ASP A 165 22.84 23.19 41.07
CA ASP A 165 23.22 21.91 40.43
C ASP A 165 22.01 21.11 39.99
N PHE A 166 21.95 20.79 38.69
CA PHE A 166 20.83 20.07 38.06
C PHE A 166 20.54 18.74 38.77
N ALA A 167 21.56 17.97 39.10
CA ALA A 167 21.40 16.65 39.71
C ALA A 167 20.83 16.73 41.13
N GLN A 168 21.19 17.76 41.88
CA GLN A 168 20.65 18.00 43.24
C GLN A 168 19.17 18.44 43.14
N VAL A 169 18.83 19.31 42.16
CA VAL A 169 17.45 19.71 41.92
C VAL A 169 16.61 18.51 41.49
N ALA A 170 17.10 17.66 40.57
CA ALA A 170 16.44 16.43 40.14
C ALA A 170 16.12 15.51 41.33
N LYS A 171 17.10 15.27 42.21
CA LYS A 171 16.92 14.43 43.42
C LYS A 171 15.85 14.99 44.36
N ARG A 172 15.82 16.31 44.51
CA ARG A 172 14.93 17.00 45.44
C ARG A 172 13.51 17.15 44.90
N LEU A 173 13.35 17.56 43.65
CA LEU A 173 12.05 18.04 43.11
C LEU A 173 11.42 17.16 42.03
N SER A 174 12.20 16.32 41.34
CA SER A 174 11.62 15.51 40.25
C SER A 174 10.63 14.49 40.77
N ILE A 175 9.44 14.46 40.13
CA ILE A 175 8.40 13.46 40.38
C ILE A 175 8.73 12.12 39.71
N ASN A 176 9.66 12.08 38.73
CA ASN A 176 10.21 10.86 38.18
C ASN A 176 11.22 10.21 39.12
N LYS A 177 10.76 9.44 40.10
CA LYS A 177 11.62 8.85 41.12
C LYS A 177 12.70 7.93 40.58
N LYS A 178 12.47 7.32 39.41
CA LYS A 178 13.42 6.39 38.78
C LYS A 178 14.71 7.09 38.35
N THR A 179 14.60 8.27 37.74
CA THR A 179 15.74 9.08 37.28
C THR A 179 16.23 10.02 38.37
N ALA A 180 15.33 10.58 39.21
CA ALA A 180 15.66 11.44 40.31
C ALA A 180 16.74 10.87 41.25
N ALA A 181 16.65 9.57 41.60
CA ALA A 181 17.63 8.87 42.42
C ALA A 181 19.06 8.93 41.86
N LYS A 182 19.19 9.04 40.53
CA LYS A 182 20.45 9.15 39.79
C LYS A 182 20.77 10.59 39.35
N GLY A 183 20.13 11.60 39.98
CA GLY A 183 20.30 13.01 39.59
C GLY A 183 19.67 13.37 38.25
N GLY A 184 18.65 12.64 37.85
CA GLY A 184 17.94 12.80 36.59
C GLY A 184 18.53 11.98 35.43
N ASP A 185 19.68 11.34 35.59
CA ASP A 185 20.38 10.65 34.50
C ASP A 185 19.53 9.51 33.89
N MET A 186 19.27 9.62 32.59
CA MET A 186 18.51 8.67 31.78
C MET A 186 19.42 7.74 30.95
N GLY A 187 20.74 8.02 30.89
CA GLY A 187 21.66 7.34 30.01
C GLY A 187 21.67 7.90 28.58
N TYR A 188 22.37 7.19 27.69
CA TYR A 188 22.44 7.55 26.28
C TYR A 188 21.17 7.13 25.54
N THR A 189 20.76 8.00 24.63
CA THR A 189 19.63 7.74 23.72
C THR A 189 19.93 8.34 22.34
N THR A 190 19.33 7.77 21.31
CA THR A 190 19.45 8.26 19.93
C THR A 190 18.22 9.05 19.52
N ARG A 191 18.33 9.85 18.45
CA ARG A 191 17.24 10.69 17.98
C ARG A 191 15.97 9.89 17.65
N ASP A 192 16.11 8.73 17.03
CA ASP A 192 15.00 7.85 16.62
C ASP A 192 14.30 7.14 17.79
N GLN A 193 14.93 7.09 18.95
CA GLN A 193 14.33 6.56 20.20
C GLN A 193 13.49 7.60 20.95
N MET A 194 13.55 8.87 20.54
CA MET A 194 12.80 9.95 21.18
C MET A 194 11.46 10.18 20.52
N ILE A 195 10.49 10.60 21.31
CA ILE A 195 9.21 11.08 20.76
C ILE A 195 9.43 12.35 19.93
N PRO A 196 8.67 12.55 18.81
CA PRO A 196 8.96 13.61 17.84
C PRO A 196 9.07 15.02 18.44
N ILE A 197 8.24 15.36 19.43
CA ILE A 197 8.24 16.68 20.06
C ILE A 197 9.57 17.03 20.78
N LEU A 198 10.34 16.02 21.18
CA LEU A 198 11.63 16.20 21.86
C LEU A 198 12.81 16.22 20.89
N GLN A 199 12.70 15.60 19.72
CA GLN A 199 13.83 15.40 18.81
C GLN A 199 14.57 16.69 18.47
N ASP A 200 13.89 17.67 17.88
CA ASP A 200 14.53 18.92 17.49
C ASP A 200 14.93 19.77 18.67
N LYS A 201 14.14 19.78 19.75
CA LYS A 201 14.44 20.56 20.96
C LYS A 201 15.69 20.08 21.66
N LEU A 202 15.93 18.77 21.77
CA LEU A 202 17.08 18.21 22.46
C LEU A 202 18.33 18.18 21.58
N TYR A 203 18.16 17.87 20.29
CA TYR A 203 19.31 17.82 19.37
C TYR A 203 19.82 19.19 18.92
N SER A 204 19.11 20.28 19.20
CA SER A 204 19.60 21.65 19.02
C SER A 204 20.50 22.10 20.18
N LEU A 205 20.49 21.38 21.31
CA LEU A 205 21.28 21.72 22.49
C LEU A 205 22.71 21.15 22.41
N ARG A 206 23.64 21.83 23.10
CA ARG A 206 25.02 21.38 23.33
C ARG A 206 25.14 20.75 24.71
N VAL A 207 26.23 20.01 24.93
CA VAL A 207 26.56 19.47 26.25
C VAL A 207 26.57 20.59 27.31
N GLY A 208 25.92 20.34 28.42
CA GLY A 208 25.75 21.27 29.55
C GLY A 208 24.50 22.17 29.46
N GLN A 209 23.88 22.32 28.28
CA GLN A 209 22.68 23.15 28.14
C GLN A 209 21.41 22.43 28.60
N ILE A 210 20.41 23.24 28.98
CA ILE A 210 19.08 22.78 29.44
C ILE A 210 17.98 23.30 28.50
N THR A 211 16.85 22.60 28.47
CA THR A 211 15.64 23.07 27.79
C THR A 211 14.89 24.11 28.63
N GLU A 212 14.01 24.87 27.97
CA GLU A 212 12.83 25.42 28.62
C GLU A 212 11.89 24.30 29.08
N PRO A 213 10.94 24.57 29.99
CA PRO A 213 9.95 23.58 30.36
C PRO A 213 9.17 23.06 29.13
N ILE A 214 9.15 21.76 28.94
CA ILE A 214 8.41 21.09 27.85
C ILE A 214 7.20 20.39 28.45
N GLU A 215 6.03 20.73 27.98
CA GLU A 215 4.80 20.08 28.40
C GLU A 215 4.67 18.68 27.80
N LEU A 216 4.50 17.68 28.66
CA LEU A 216 4.36 16.28 28.33
C LEU A 216 3.24 15.66 29.20
N ASN A 217 2.07 15.39 28.63
CA ASN A 217 0.93 14.74 29.31
C ASN A 217 0.60 15.41 30.68
N ASP A 218 0.22 16.68 30.64
CA ASP A 218 -0.15 17.50 31.83
C ASP A 218 0.97 17.68 32.86
N ARG A 219 2.22 17.44 32.49
CA ARG A 219 3.42 17.62 33.29
C ARG A 219 4.46 18.41 32.51
N PHE A 220 5.48 18.93 33.25
CA PHE A 220 6.51 19.73 32.63
C PHE A 220 7.90 19.08 32.86
N ALA A 221 8.60 18.82 31.77
CA ALA A 221 9.92 18.22 31.77
C ALA A 221 10.99 19.26 31.39
N ILE A 222 12.10 19.24 32.12
CA ILE A 222 13.32 20.00 31.82
C ILE A 222 14.39 18.96 31.54
N PHE A 223 15.08 19.07 30.42
CA PHE A 223 16.16 18.16 30.05
C PHE A 223 17.51 18.89 30.04
N LYS A 224 18.56 18.16 30.36
CA LYS A 224 19.95 18.60 30.25
C LYS A 224 20.73 17.58 29.42
N ILE A 225 21.57 18.08 28.51
CA ILE A 225 22.54 17.22 27.81
C ILE A 225 23.75 17.07 28.73
N LEU A 226 24.03 15.84 29.16
CA LEU A 226 25.18 15.52 30.01
C LEU A 226 26.43 15.24 29.20
N ASP A 227 26.29 14.56 28.07
CA ASP A 227 27.37 14.10 27.21
C ASP A 227 26.84 13.76 25.81
N GLU A 228 27.72 13.63 24.82
CA GLU A 228 27.39 13.13 23.48
C GLU A 228 28.46 12.17 22.97
N ALA A 229 28.05 11.19 22.20
CA ALA A 229 28.93 10.20 21.58
C ALA A 229 28.54 9.98 20.12
N PRO A 230 29.51 9.84 19.19
CA PRO A 230 29.22 9.46 17.82
C PRO A 230 28.67 8.03 17.74
N ILE A 231 27.75 7.80 16.82
CA ILE A 231 27.23 6.48 16.51
C ILE A 231 27.34 6.21 15.00
N GLU A 232 27.54 4.95 14.64
CA GLU A 232 27.47 4.51 13.26
C GLU A 232 26.04 4.08 12.94
N LEU A 233 25.50 4.64 11.84
CA LEU A 233 24.18 4.26 11.33
C LEU A 233 24.32 2.96 10.51
N ASN A 234 23.49 1.98 10.83
CA ASN A 234 23.38 0.79 9.99
C ASN A 234 22.66 1.09 8.64
N PRO A 235 22.75 0.20 7.64
CA PRO A 235 22.15 0.43 6.33
C PRO A 235 20.63 0.72 6.35
N GLN A 236 19.88 0.07 7.25
CA GLN A 236 18.43 0.27 7.39
C GLN A 236 18.11 1.66 7.96
N GLN A 237 18.86 2.11 8.95
CA GLN A 237 18.73 3.46 9.51
C GLN A 237 19.06 4.52 8.47
N ARG A 238 20.16 4.36 7.71
CA ARG A 238 20.53 5.27 6.61
C ARG A 238 19.41 5.36 5.57
N MET A 239 18.86 4.22 5.13
CA MET A 239 17.78 4.17 4.17
C MET A 239 16.51 4.88 4.71
N LYS A 240 16.16 4.68 5.97
CA LYS A 240 15.00 5.34 6.61
C LYS A 240 15.18 6.86 6.62
N ILE A 241 16.35 7.35 7.03
CA ILE A 241 16.68 8.79 7.08
C ILE A 241 16.69 9.38 5.66
N ALA A 242 17.31 8.71 4.68
CA ALA A 242 17.30 9.14 3.29
C ALA A 242 15.88 9.27 2.73
N ASN A 243 15.00 8.32 3.02
CA ASN A 243 13.60 8.38 2.62
C ASN A 243 12.82 9.51 3.33
N GLU A 244 13.15 9.81 4.58
CA GLU A 244 12.59 10.96 5.32
C GLU A 244 13.03 12.28 4.69
N PHE A 245 14.31 12.42 4.38
CA PHE A 245 14.86 13.58 3.69
C PHE A 245 14.24 13.80 2.32
N LYS A 246 14.11 12.73 1.52
CA LYS A 246 13.43 12.78 0.21
C LYS A 246 11.99 13.26 0.33
N ARG A 247 11.26 12.77 1.32
CA ARG A 247 9.87 13.21 1.58
C ARG A 247 9.81 14.68 2.02
N MET A 248 10.76 15.13 2.83
CA MET A 248 10.84 16.54 3.24
C MET A 248 11.12 17.44 2.03
N LYS A 249 12.14 17.14 1.24
CA LYS A 249 12.48 17.89 0.00
C LYS A 249 11.29 17.93 -0.97
N PHE A 250 10.61 16.79 -1.15
CA PHE A 250 9.40 16.74 -1.97
C PHE A 250 8.31 17.68 -1.45
N ARG A 251 8.01 17.62 -0.17
CA ARG A 251 6.98 18.46 0.44
C ARG A 251 7.31 19.94 0.29
N ASP A 252 8.56 20.32 0.54
CA ASP A 252 9.00 21.72 0.46
C ASP A 252 8.95 22.24 -0.98
N ALA A 253 9.45 21.47 -1.95
CA ALA A 253 9.36 21.79 -3.36
C ALA A 253 7.91 21.85 -3.86
N ASN A 254 7.06 20.90 -3.44
CA ASN A 254 5.64 20.90 -3.78
C ASN A 254 4.91 22.13 -3.18
N THR A 255 5.25 22.53 -1.97
CA THR A 255 4.67 23.72 -1.33
C THR A 255 5.06 24.99 -2.10
N ALA A 256 6.32 25.11 -2.50
CA ALA A 256 6.79 26.23 -3.33
C ALA A 256 6.09 26.26 -4.69
N LEU A 257 5.99 25.11 -5.37
CA LEU A 257 5.27 24.98 -6.64
C LEU A 257 3.80 25.43 -6.50
N VAL A 258 3.10 24.95 -5.48
CA VAL A 258 1.69 25.33 -5.25
C VAL A 258 1.56 26.84 -5.00
N ALA A 259 2.49 27.44 -4.25
CA ALA A 259 2.50 28.88 -4.02
C ALA A 259 2.66 29.69 -5.32
N GLU A 260 3.55 29.25 -6.21
CA GLU A 260 3.72 29.85 -7.54
C GLU A 260 2.45 29.71 -8.40
N LEU A 261 1.83 28.52 -8.42
CA LEU A 261 0.62 28.26 -9.19
C LEU A 261 -0.59 29.07 -8.69
N ARG A 262 -0.70 29.30 -7.38
CA ARG A 262 -1.73 30.17 -6.79
C ARG A 262 -1.64 31.60 -7.31
N VAL A 263 -0.43 32.12 -7.43
CA VAL A 263 -0.19 33.44 -8.02
C VAL A 263 -0.46 33.44 -9.52
N LYS A 264 0.07 32.43 -10.24
CA LYS A 264 -0.10 32.28 -11.70
C LYS A 264 -1.58 32.26 -12.10
N PHE A 265 -2.42 31.54 -11.38
CA PHE A 265 -3.85 31.36 -11.67
C PHE A 265 -4.76 32.30 -10.86
N ARG A 266 -4.21 33.24 -10.11
CA ARG A 266 -4.97 34.22 -9.29
C ARG A 266 -6.02 33.58 -8.39
N LEU A 267 -5.58 32.61 -7.57
CA LEU A 267 -6.48 31.90 -6.66
C LEU A 267 -6.99 32.83 -5.55
N GLU A 268 -8.31 32.97 -5.47
CA GLU A 268 -9.02 33.77 -4.48
C GLU A 268 -9.97 32.90 -3.66
N ILE A 269 -10.02 33.14 -2.36
CA ILE A 269 -10.88 32.40 -1.42
C ILE A 269 -12.29 33.00 -1.36
N ASP A 270 -13.32 32.15 -1.39
CA ASP A 270 -14.71 32.52 -1.10
C ASP A 270 -15.08 32.08 0.32
N ARG A 271 -14.98 33.02 1.28
CA ARG A 271 -15.23 32.72 2.70
C ARG A 271 -16.67 32.31 2.99
N ASN A 272 -17.64 32.85 2.23
CA ASN A 272 -19.06 32.52 2.39
C ASN A 272 -19.34 31.06 2.01
N GLY A 273 -18.66 30.56 0.98
CA GLY A 273 -18.75 29.14 0.62
C GLY A 273 -18.25 28.23 1.72
N PHE A 274 -17.18 28.62 2.40
CA PHE A 274 -16.67 27.87 3.57
C PHE A 274 -17.63 27.92 4.76
N ASP A 275 -18.30 29.04 5.03
CA ASP A 275 -19.31 29.13 6.09
C ASP A 275 -20.46 28.15 5.81
N SER A 276 -20.97 28.10 4.56
CA SER A 276 -22.00 27.16 4.13
C SER A 276 -21.55 25.69 4.24
N LEU A 277 -20.30 25.39 3.90
CA LEU A 277 -19.73 24.05 4.04
C LEU A 277 -19.71 23.62 5.52
N VAL A 278 -19.17 24.45 6.40
CA VAL A 278 -19.02 24.15 7.83
C VAL A 278 -20.39 23.99 8.51
N GLU A 279 -21.37 24.81 8.14
CA GLU A 279 -22.73 24.68 8.65
C GLU A 279 -23.32 23.29 8.39
N LYS A 280 -23.10 22.74 7.17
CA LYS A 280 -23.55 21.39 6.82
C LYS A 280 -22.77 20.29 7.54
N LEU A 281 -21.43 20.42 7.61
CA LEU A 281 -20.59 19.45 8.33
C LEU A 281 -20.98 19.36 9.82
N ASN A 282 -21.27 20.48 10.47
CA ASN A 282 -21.69 20.52 11.87
C ASN A 282 -23.07 19.92 12.12
N ARG A 283 -23.92 19.83 11.08
CA ARG A 283 -25.22 19.16 11.14
C ARG A 283 -25.16 17.68 10.78
N ASP A 284 -23.97 17.16 10.51
CA ASP A 284 -23.75 15.79 9.98
C ASP A 284 -24.56 15.53 8.68
N GLU A 285 -24.76 16.57 7.87
CA GLU A 285 -25.49 16.51 6.62
C GLU A 285 -24.55 16.10 5.48
N SER A 286 -24.95 15.09 4.72
CA SER A 286 -24.21 14.67 3.53
C SER A 286 -24.40 15.69 2.40
N ILE A 287 -23.30 16.12 1.78
CA ILE A 287 -23.30 17.00 0.60
C ILE A 287 -23.52 16.15 -0.65
N THR A 288 -24.77 16.04 -1.09
CA THR A 288 -25.18 15.10 -2.14
C THR A 288 -25.84 15.74 -3.34
N THR A 289 -26.56 16.84 -3.16
CA THR A 289 -27.25 17.53 -4.25
C THR A 289 -26.26 18.32 -5.12
N GLU A 290 -26.62 18.56 -6.37
CA GLU A 290 -25.80 19.32 -7.32
C GLU A 290 -25.55 20.75 -6.83
N ASP A 291 -26.59 21.41 -6.32
CA ASP A 291 -26.48 22.77 -5.78
C ASP A 291 -25.50 22.85 -4.60
N GLU A 292 -25.57 21.88 -3.68
CA GLU A 292 -24.65 21.80 -2.55
C GLU A 292 -23.21 21.53 -2.99
N ARG A 293 -23.02 20.70 -3.98
CA ARG A 293 -21.70 20.35 -4.50
C ARG A 293 -21.06 21.49 -5.30
N ASN A 294 -21.88 22.38 -5.87
CA ASN A 294 -21.43 23.51 -6.69
C ASN A 294 -21.17 24.80 -5.90
N ILE A 295 -21.30 24.80 -4.58
CA ILE A 295 -20.91 25.95 -3.75
C ILE A 295 -19.42 26.21 -3.93
N THR A 296 -19.09 27.44 -4.29
CA THR A 296 -17.70 27.86 -4.54
C THR A 296 -16.93 28.06 -3.24
N LEU A 297 -15.74 27.46 -3.14
CA LEU A 297 -14.79 27.65 -2.03
C LEU A 297 -13.60 28.54 -2.44
N TYR A 298 -13.16 28.41 -3.69
CA TYR A 298 -12.14 29.27 -4.29
C TYR A 298 -12.49 29.56 -5.73
N ARG A 299 -12.03 30.72 -6.21
CA ARG A 299 -12.08 31.13 -7.62
C ARG A 299 -10.67 31.25 -8.17
N TYR A 300 -10.48 30.91 -9.43
CA TYR A 300 -9.24 31.13 -10.16
C TYR A 300 -9.54 31.42 -11.64
N ASP A 301 -8.54 31.85 -12.43
CA ASP A 301 -8.73 32.34 -13.79
C ASP A 301 -9.64 31.47 -14.67
N ASN A 302 -9.48 30.14 -14.59
CA ASN A 302 -10.15 29.21 -15.50
C ASN A 302 -11.27 28.39 -14.81
N GLY A 303 -11.59 28.68 -13.54
CA GLY A 303 -12.60 27.88 -12.85
C GLY A 303 -12.79 28.18 -11.37
N VAL A 304 -13.37 27.22 -10.71
CA VAL A 304 -13.67 27.27 -9.26
C VAL A 304 -13.28 25.96 -8.59
N ILE A 305 -12.95 26.04 -7.32
CA ILE A 305 -12.88 24.86 -6.44
C ILE A 305 -14.18 24.86 -5.63
N THR A 306 -14.85 23.73 -5.64
CA THR A 306 -16.21 23.61 -5.06
C THR A 306 -16.23 22.74 -3.79
N THR A 307 -17.35 22.76 -3.08
CA THR A 307 -17.61 21.80 -2.00
C THR A 307 -17.60 20.37 -2.50
N GLY A 308 -17.99 20.13 -3.75
CA GLY A 308 -17.89 18.83 -4.41
C GLY A 308 -16.45 18.33 -4.49
N ASP A 309 -15.53 19.19 -4.92
CA ASP A 309 -14.09 18.87 -4.95
C ASP A 309 -13.54 18.59 -3.55
N PHE A 310 -13.97 19.38 -2.58
CA PHE A 310 -13.57 19.26 -1.18
C PHE A 310 -13.95 17.89 -0.59
N VAL A 311 -15.21 17.48 -0.72
CA VAL A 311 -15.67 16.20 -0.16
C VAL A 311 -15.15 15.00 -0.95
N ASP A 312 -14.99 15.12 -2.27
CA ASP A 312 -14.43 14.03 -3.08
C ASP A 312 -12.96 13.78 -2.75
N LEU A 313 -12.16 14.84 -2.57
CA LEU A 313 -10.76 14.71 -2.15
C LEU A 313 -10.63 14.26 -0.70
N ALA A 314 -11.50 14.70 0.20
CA ALA A 314 -11.57 14.19 1.57
C ALA A 314 -11.90 12.69 1.60
N GLY A 315 -12.83 12.24 0.77
CA GLY A 315 -13.22 10.83 0.64
C GLY A 315 -12.09 9.92 0.08
N ASP A 316 -11.09 10.50 -0.57
CA ASP A 316 -9.89 9.78 -1.03
C ASP A 316 -8.89 9.48 0.09
N LEU A 317 -9.03 10.12 1.24
CA LEU A 317 -8.17 9.94 2.41
C LEU A 317 -8.67 8.79 3.30
N LYS A 318 -7.77 8.22 4.11
CA LYS A 318 -8.14 7.18 5.06
C LYS A 318 -8.83 7.77 6.30
N GLY A 319 -9.80 7.05 6.82
CA GLY A 319 -10.57 7.43 8.01
C GLY A 319 -11.69 8.41 7.70
N ASN A 320 -12.09 9.22 8.69
CA ASN A 320 -13.06 10.30 8.53
C ASN A 320 -12.37 11.66 8.75
N PRO A 321 -11.69 12.21 7.73
CA PRO A 321 -10.90 13.43 7.87
C PRO A 321 -11.76 14.68 8.11
N LEU A 322 -13.07 14.61 7.84
CA LEU A 322 -14.02 15.71 8.02
C LEU A 322 -14.58 15.81 9.45
N ALA A 323 -14.50 14.75 10.25
CA ALA A 323 -15.08 14.69 11.60
C ALA A 323 -14.53 15.76 12.57
N ASN A 324 -13.32 16.25 12.32
CA ASN A 324 -12.67 17.25 13.18
C ASN A 324 -12.79 18.68 12.64
N ILE A 325 -13.58 18.91 11.58
CA ILE A 325 -13.77 20.23 11.00
C ILE A 325 -15.05 20.84 11.62
N THR A 326 -14.86 21.75 12.54
CA THR A 326 -15.95 22.40 13.29
C THR A 326 -16.08 23.90 13.01
N ASP A 327 -15.06 24.50 12.39
CA ASP A 327 -15.05 25.92 12.06
C ASP A 327 -14.43 26.19 10.69
N ARG A 328 -14.63 27.43 10.21
CA ARG A 328 -14.16 27.86 8.89
C ARG A 328 -12.64 27.79 8.72
N GLU A 329 -11.88 28.16 9.73
CA GLU A 329 -10.41 28.18 9.62
C GLU A 329 -9.84 26.75 9.53
N GLN A 330 -10.45 25.78 10.22
CA GLN A 330 -10.13 24.37 10.09
C GLN A 330 -10.49 23.85 8.69
N ALA A 331 -11.65 24.23 8.15
CA ALA A 331 -12.06 23.86 6.79
C ALA A 331 -11.10 24.45 5.74
N ILE A 332 -10.75 25.74 5.87
CA ILE A 332 -9.75 26.38 5.01
C ILE A 332 -8.40 25.67 5.12
N SER A 333 -7.91 25.42 6.34
CA SER A 333 -6.65 24.72 6.58
C SER A 333 -6.62 23.32 5.97
N PHE A 334 -7.75 22.62 6.03
CA PHE A 334 -7.89 21.32 5.37
C PHE A 334 -7.85 21.45 3.84
N ALA A 335 -8.61 22.40 3.28
CA ALA A 335 -8.64 22.67 1.84
C ALA A 335 -7.25 23.04 1.30
N GLU A 336 -6.54 23.91 1.98
CA GLU A 336 -5.18 24.34 1.59
C GLU A 336 -4.21 23.16 1.52
N ARG A 337 -4.27 22.25 2.46
CA ARG A 337 -3.35 21.08 2.50
C ARG A 337 -3.72 19.98 1.53
N ASN A 338 -5.02 19.74 1.28
CA ASN A 338 -5.47 18.51 0.62
C ASN A 338 -6.17 18.77 -0.72
N VAL A 339 -6.78 19.94 -0.92
CA VAL A 339 -7.60 20.23 -2.10
C VAL A 339 -6.89 21.16 -3.06
N VAL A 340 -6.47 22.33 -2.59
CA VAL A 340 -5.86 23.40 -3.41
C VAL A 340 -4.64 22.88 -4.18
N ALA A 341 -3.73 22.16 -3.52
CA ALA A 341 -2.55 21.62 -4.17
C ALA A 341 -2.90 20.70 -5.35
N ASN A 342 -3.84 19.79 -5.15
CA ASN A 342 -4.26 18.84 -6.19
C ASN A 342 -4.92 19.53 -7.39
N ILE A 343 -5.78 20.52 -7.13
CA ILE A 343 -6.51 21.23 -8.20
C ILE A 343 -5.56 22.16 -8.96
N MET A 344 -4.72 22.95 -8.27
CA MET A 344 -3.80 23.89 -8.93
C MET A 344 -2.75 23.18 -9.80
N ILE A 345 -2.21 22.06 -9.33
CA ILE A 345 -1.26 21.27 -10.11
C ILE A 345 -1.97 20.62 -11.31
N MET A 346 -3.20 20.10 -11.13
CA MET A 346 -3.98 19.57 -12.24
C MET A 346 -4.29 20.66 -13.29
N GLU A 347 -4.67 21.86 -12.85
CA GLU A 347 -4.93 23.00 -13.75
C GLU A 347 -3.67 23.39 -14.54
N ALA A 348 -2.51 23.40 -13.88
CA ALA A 348 -1.24 23.62 -14.56
C ALA A 348 -0.95 22.56 -15.61
N ALA A 349 -1.19 21.29 -15.29
CA ALA A 349 -1.03 20.19 -16.23
C ALA A 349 -1.96 20.31 -17.46
N LEU A 350 -3.21 20.75 -17.24
CA LEU A 350 -4.18 21.00 -18.32
C LEU A 350 -3.80 22.21 -19.17
N HIS A 351 -3.37 23.30 -18.53
CA HIS A 351 -2.89 24.51 -19.20
C HIS A 351 -1.71 24.20 -20.13
N ASP A 352 -0.79 23.37 -19.68
CA ASP A 352 0.39 22.96 -20.43
C ASP A 352 0.11 21.82 -21.43
N GLY A 353 -1.14 21.35 -21.54
CA GLY A 353 -1.60 20.36 -22.52
C GLY A 353 -1.14 18.92 -22.25
N ILE A 354 -0.70 18.60 -21.04
CA ILE A 354 -0.21 17.26 -20.67
C ILE A 354 -1.27 16.16 -20.92
N ASP A 355 -2.54 16.47 -20.72
CA ASP A 355 -3.64 15.54 -20.98
C ASP A 355 -3.82 15.18 -22.47
N ARG A 356 -3.28 16.01 -23.39
CA ARG A 356 -3.33 15.83 -24.84
C ARG A 356 -2.11 15.10 -25.40
N GLU A 357 -1.08 14.92 -24.61
CA GLU A 357 0.09 14.15 -25.02
C GLU A 357 -0.30 12.71 -25.33
N ARG A 358 0.19 12.18 -26.44
CA ARG A 358 -0.21 10.86 -26.97
C ARG A 358 -0.22 9.74 -25.92
N GLU A 359 0.82 9.67 -25.11
CA GLU A 359 0.97 8.62 -24.09
C GLU A 359 -0.02 8.81 -22.93
N ILE A 360 -0.20 10.05 -22.48
CA ILE A 360 -1.11 10.38 -21.38
C ILE A 360 -2.56 10.23 -21.83
N ALA A 361 -2.91 10.72 -23.01
CA ALA A 361 -4.26 10.58 -23.59
C ALA A 361 -4.63 9.10 -23.76
N ALA A 362 -3.71 8.28 -24.28
CA ALA A 362 -3.93 6.83 -24.42
C ALA A 362 -4.15 6.15 -23.06
N TRP A 363 -3.36 6.51 -22.05
CA TRP A 363 -3.52 5.99 -20.70
C TRP A 363 -4.87 6.39 -20.08
N LEU A 364 -5.27 7.66 -20.24
CA LEU A 364 -6.56 8.16 -19.73
C LEU A 364 -7.73 7.44 -20.39
N GLU A 365 -7.65 7.19 -21.69
CA GLU A 365 -8.69 6.48 -22.42
C GLU A 365 -8.77 5.01 -21.99
N ASP A 366 -7.63 4.32 -21.85
CA ASP A 366 -7.60 2.96 -21.31
C ASP A 366 -8.23 2.89 -19.91
N GLN A 367 -7.89 3.83 -19.03
CA GLN A 367 -8.48 3.89 -17.69
C GLN A 367 -10.00 4.10 -17.71
N ARG A 368 -10.51 4.94 -18.61
CA ARG A 368 -11.96 5.14 -18.79
C ARG A 368 -12.65 3.85 -19.22
N ARG A 369 -12.06 3.14 -20.19
CA ARG A 369 -12.58 1.85 -20.68
C ARG A 369 -12.61 0.80 -19.59
N GLN A 370 -11.52 0.65 -18.83
CA GLN A 370 -11.42 -0.29 -17.71
C GLN A 370 -12.46 -0.01 -16.61
N LEU A 371 -12.63 1.25 -16.26
CA LEU A 371 -13.64 1.66 -15.29
C LEU A 371 -15.05 1.36 -15.77
N LEU A 372 -15.36 1.64 -17.03
CA LEU A 372 -16.68 1.42 -17.61
C LEU A 372 -17.04 -0.08 -17.63
N ILE A 373 -16.09 -0.93 -18.04
CA ILE A 373 -16.23 -2.40 -17.96
C ILE A 373 -16.45 -2.85 -16.51
N GLY A 374 -15.73 -2.26 -15.55
CA GLY A 374 -15.90 -2.53 -14.13
C GLY A 374 -17.27 -2.16 -13.59
N GLU A 375 -17.79 -0.98 -13.97
CA GLU A 375 -19.11 -0.49 -13.54
C GLU A 375 -20.24 -1.36 -14.10
N ILE A 376 -20.20 -1.70 -15.39
CA ILE A 376 -21.23 -2.57 -15.98
C ILE A 376 -21.22 -3.95 -15.34
N ARG A 377 -20.05 -4.52 -15.12
CA ARG A 377 -19.92 -5.79 -14.42
C ARG A 377 -20.53 -5.75 -13.03
N GLN A 378 -20.26 -4.71 -12.26
CA GLN A 378 -20.83 -4.55 -10.92
C GLN A 378 -22.35 -4.37 -10.98
N ALA A 379 -22.87 -3.60 -11.94
CA ALA A 379 -24.30 -3.42 -12.14
C ALA A 379 -24.99 -4.75 -12.44
N VAL A 380 -24.44 -5.55 -13.34
CA VAL A 380 -24.94 -6.88 -13.71
C VAL A 380 -24.94 -7.82 -12.50
N LEU A 381 -23.83 -7.89 -11.78
CA LEU A 381 -23.73 -8.77 -10.62
C LEU A 381 -24.69 -8.36 -9.50
N LYS A 382 -24.84 -7.06 -9.26
CA LYS A 382 -25.81 -6.54 -8.28
C LYS A 382 -27.25 -6.88 -8.65
N ALA A 383 -27.59 -6.85 -9.94
CA ALA A 383 -28.94 -7.15 -10.41
C ALA A 383 -29.26 -8.65 -10.45
N ARG A 384 -28.26 -9.51 -10.71
CA ARG A 384 -28.48 -10.93 -11.02
C ARG A 384 -28.04 -11.89 -9.92
N VAL A 385 -27.21 -11.45 -8.98
CA VAL A 385 -26.65 -12.34 -7.95
C VAL A 385 -27.27 -12.02 -6.59
N SER A 386 -28.05 -12.95 -6.08
CA SER A 386 -28.48 -13.03 -4.68
C SER A 386 -27.82 -14.23 -4.02
N LEU A 387 -27.58 -14.15 -2.72
CA LEU A 387 -26.96 -15.21 -1.96
C LEU A 387 -27.77 -15.44 -0.68
N THR A 388 -28.35 -16.64 -0.55
CA THR A 388 -29.09 -17.05 0.64
C THR A 388 -28.24 -17.85 1.62
N ASP A 389 -28.62 -17.87 2.90
CA ASP A 389 -27.93 -18.65 3.91
C ASP A 389 -28.05 -20.16 3.65
N ASP A 390 -29.18 -20.61 3.09
CA ASP A 390 -29.40 -22.00 2.72
C ASP A 390 -28.45 -22.47 1.61
N GLU A 391 -28.20 -21.64 0.59
CA GLU A 391 -27.22 -21.95 -0.46
C GLU A 391 -25.80 -22.06 0.12
N VAL A 392 -25.44 -21.16 1.03
CA VAL A 392 -24.13 -21.17 1.70
C VAL A 392 -23.99 -22.43 2.55
N ARG A 393 -25.01 -22.75 3.32
CA ARG A 393 -25.03 -23.97 4.16
C ARG A 393 -24.94 -25.23 3.31
N LYS A 394 -25.78 -25.33 2.28
CA LYS A 394 -25.76 -26.45 1.35
C LYS A 394 -24.38 -26.64 0.70
N PHE A 395 -23.75 -25.57 0.25
CA PHE A 395 -22.41 -25.65 -0.36
C PHE A 395 -21.36 -26.18 0.63
N TYR A 396 -21.43 -25.75 1.89
CA TYR A 396 -20.56 -26.28 2.93
C TYR A 396 -20.80 -27.78 3.12
N ASP A 397 -22.05 -28.22 3.23
CA ASP A 397 -22.40 -29.61 3.46
C ASP A 397 -22.01 -30.53 2.30
N ASP A 398 -22.19 -30.07 1.06
CA ASP A 398 -21.83 -30.78 -0.17
C ASP A 398 -20.29 -30.90 -0.38
N HIS A 399 -19.48 -30.14 0.38
CA HIS A 399 -18.02 -30.11 0.23
C HIS A 399 -17.30 -30.45 1.55
N PRO A 400 -17.43 -31.68 2.08
CA PRO A 400 -16.94 -32.04 3.41
C PRO A 400 -15.42 -31.89 3.59
N ASN A 401 -14.64 -32.00 2.51
CA ASN A 401 -13.17 -31.96 2.55
C ASN A 401 -12.58 -30.57 2.23
N LYS A 402 -13.42 -29.54 1.99
CA LYS A 402 -12.94 -28.25 1.51
C LYS A 402 -12.55 -27.28 2.62
N TYR A 403 -13.22 -27.35 3.76
CA TYR A 403 -13.01 -26.46 4.90
C TYR A 403 -12.45 -27.26 6.06
N MET A 404 -11.18 -27.58 5.94
CA MET A 404 -10.46 -28.33 6.95
C MET A 404 -9.49 -27.41 7.67
N HIS A 405 -9.35 -27.57 8.97
CA HIS A 405 -8.22 -26.98 9.67
C HIS A 405 -6.92 -27.46 9.03
N PRO A 406 -5.86 -26.66 9.08
CA PRO A 406 -4.52 -27.14 8.71
C PRO A 406 -4.21 -28.44 9.48
N GLU A 407 -3.41 -29.29 8.85
CA GLU A 407 -2.99 -30.51 9.54
C GLU A 407 -2.27 -30.15 10.84
N HIS A 408 -2.76 -30.70 11.95
CA HIS A 408 -2.20 -30.52 13.27
C HIS A 408 -1.83 -31.87 13.85
N ILE A 409 -0.83 -31.87 14.69
CA ILE A 409 -0.38 -33.03 15.43
C ILE A 409 -0.53 -32.70 16.91
N GLU A 410 -1.34 -33.47 17.61
CA GLU A 410 -1.40 -33.39 19.06
C GLU A 410 -0.18 -34.11 19.63
N ILE A 411 0.57 -33.40 20.45
CA ILE A 411 1.74 -33.96 21.12
C ILE A 411 1.63 -33.79 22.63
N GLN A 412 2.40 -34.60 23.32
CA GLN A 412 2.71 -34.40 24.74
C GLN A 412 4.21 -34.13 24.82
N GLU A 413 4.63 -33.03 25.43
CA GLU A 413 6.02 -32.52 25.43
C GLU A 413 6.52 -32.18 26.82
N ILE A 414 7.79 -32.44 27.06
CA ILE A 414 8.58 -31.89 28.16
C ILE A 414 9.75 -31.10 27.55
N LEU A 415 9.82 -29.81 27.84
CA LEU A 415 10.93 -28.93 27.44
C LEU A 415 11.77 -28.65 28.68
N VAL A 416 13.09 -28.85 28.58
CA VAL A 416 14.06 -28.59 29.67
C VAL A 416 15.27 -27.83 29.15
N GLU A 417 16.01 -27.16 30.01
CA GLU A 417 17.15 -26.33 29.61
C GLU A 417 18.35 -27.16 29.11
N THR A 418 18.54 -28.36 29.59
CA THR A 418 19.74 -29.14 29.28
C THR A 418 19.44 -30.50 28.64
N LYS A 419 20.30 -30.92 27.72
CA LYS A 419 20.23 -32.26 27.11
C LYS A 419 20.35 -33.39 28.12
N ALA A 420 21.16 -33.20 29.16
CA ALA A 420 21.37 -34.20 30.20
C ALA A 420 20.08 -34.47 30.98
N GLU A 421 19.34 -33.44 31.33
CA GLU A 421 18.04 -33.53 31.99
C GLU A 421 16.98 -34.18 31.08
N ALA A 422 16.93 -33.78 29.80
CA ALA A 422 16.02 -34.41 28.83
C ALA A 422 16.27 -35.93 28.71
N LEU A 423 17.51 -36.36 28.64
CA LEU A 423 17.87 -37.78 28.59
C LEU A 423 17.49 -38.50 29.89
N ARG A 424 17.69 -37.88 31.05
CA ARG A 424 17.28 -38.47 32.35
C ARG A 424 15.78 -38.69 32.38
N LEU A 425 15.00 -37.68 32.03
CA LEU A 425 13.53 -37.80 32.01
C LEU A 425 13.04 -38.81 30.98
N GLN A 426 13.72 -38.91 29.83
CA GLN A 426 13.41 -39.94 28.83
C GLN A 426 13.60 -41.34 29.35
N GLU A 427 14.63 -41.63 30.15
CA GLU A 427 14.85 -42.92 30.80
C GLU A 427 13.81 -43.18 31.90
N GLU A 428 13.40 -42.18 32.67
CA GLU A 428 12.34 -42.31 33.66
C GLU A 428 10.99 -42.65 33.02
N ILE A 429 10.67 -42.04 31.89
CA ILE A 429 9.44 -42.39 31.11
C ILE A 429 9.52 -43.83 30.59
N LYS A 430 10.68 -44.25 30.08
CA LYS A 430 10.89 -45.66 29.65
C LYS A 430 10.79 -46.63 30.81
N ALA A 431 11.17 -46.23 32.02
CA ALA A 431 11.07 -47.02 33.23
C ALA A 431 9.63 -47.08 33.81
N GLY A 432 8.68 -46.35 33.19
CA GLY A 432 7.26 -46.42 33.57
C GLY A 432 6.74 -45.19 34.32
N SER A 433 7.49 -44.12 34.45
CA SER A 433 6.99 -42.88 35.02
C SER A 433 5.97 -42.23 34.09
N GLU A 434 4.91 -41.65 34.69
CA GLU A 434 3.86 -41.00 33.93
C GLU A 434 4.37 -39.68 33.29
N PHE A 435 4.22 -39.59 31.96
CA PHE A 435 4.71 -38.46 31.17
C PHE A 435 4.13 -37.13 31.66
N GLY A 436 2.83 -37.07 31.91
CA GLY A 436 2.13 -35.85 32.34
C GLY A 436 2.61 -35.34 33.70
N ASP A 437 2.95 -36.23 34.62
CA ASP A 437 3.48 -35.84 35.94
C ASP A 437 4.86 -35.22 35.81
N LEU A 438 5.73 -35.81 35.00
CA LEU A 438 7.05 -35.24 34.70
C LEU A 438 6.96 -33.93 33.94
N ALA A 439 6.00 -33.76 33.02
CA ALA A 439 5.75 -32.53 32.31
C ALA A 439 5.36 -31.40 33.28
N ARG A 440 4.46 -31.69 34.23
CA ARG A 440 4.08 -30.70 35.26
C ARG A 440 5.24 -30.27 36.15
N GLN A 441 6.13 -31.20 36.49
CA GLN A 441 7.22 -30.96 37.43
C GLN A 441 8.45 -30.32 36.81
N HIS A 442 8.80 -30.68 35.58
CA HIS A 442 10.09 -30.38 34.99
C HIS A 442 10.04 -29.49 33.75
N SER A 443 8.89 -29.41 33.03
CA SER A 443 8.83 -28.63 31.79
C SER A 443 8.93 -27.15 32.06
N ILE A 444 9.78 -26.47 31.29
CA ILE A 444 9.92 -24.98 31.29
C ILE A 444 8.93 -24.29 30.36
N ARG A 445 8.08 -25.04 29.64
CA ARG A 445 6.97 -24.44 28.87
C ARG A 445 6.03 -23.63 29.77
N SER A 446 5.16 -22.84 29.17
CA SER A 446 4.19 -22.01 29.89
C SER A 446 3.38 -22.82 30.90
N LYS A 447 2.84 -22.16 31.92
CA LYS A 447 2.04 -22.77 32.95
C LYS A 447 0.86 -23.56 32.35
N ASP A 448 0.18 -22.99 31.35
CA ASP A 448 -0.98 -23.63 30.71
C ASP A 448 -0.61 -24.97 30.09
N HIS A 449 0.51 -25.10 29.37
CA HIS A 449 0.99 -26.36 28.82
C HIS A 449 1.32 -27.40 29.91
N ARG A 450 1.88 -26.96 31.03
CA ARG A 450 2.19 -27.85 32.15
C ARG A 450 0.94 -28.36 32.86
N ASP A 451 -0.05 -27.47 33.02
CA ASP A 451 -1.33 -27.82 33.65
C ASP A 451 -2.12 -28.83 32.80
N GLU A 452 -1.93 -28.81 31.48
CA GLU A 452 -2.48 -29.76 30.52
C GLU A 452 -1.58 -31.00 30.32
N GLU A 453 -0.72 -31.34 31.28
CA GLU A 453 0.18 -32.51 31.23
C GLU A 453 1.19 -32.47 30.07
N GLY A 454 1.53 -31.31 29.59
CA GLY A 454 2.39 -31.11 28.43
C GLY A 454 1.69 -31.35 27.09
N ARG A 455 0.35 -31.44 27.04
CA ARG A 455 -0.42 -31.65 25.82
C ARG A 455 -0.70 -30.33 25.12
N PHE A 456 -0.47 -30.31 23.84
CA PHE A 456 -0.89 -29.20 22.96
C PHE A 456 -0.85 -29.61 21.47
N HIS A 457 -1.41 -28.77 20.62
CA HIS A 457 -1.42 -28.97 19.19
C HIS A 457 -0.30 -28.19 18.54
N ILE A 458 0.38 -28.81 17.59
CA ILE A 458 1.41 -28.18 16.74
C ILE A 458 0.96 -28.24 15.28
N HIS A 459 1.06 -27.11 14.57
CA HIS A 459 0.81 -27.05 13.14
C HIS A 459 2.12 -26.99 12.35
N LEU A 460 2.17 -27.65 11.20
CA LEU A 460 3.40 -27.74 10.39
C LEU A 460 3.90 -26.38 9.87
N TYR A 461 3.10 -25.32 9.92
CA TYR A 461 3.50 -23.97 9.54
C TYR A 461 4.09 -23.13 10.70
N GLU A 462 4.04 -23.62 11.94
CA GLU A 462 4.47 -22.89 13.15
C GLU A 462 5.98 -22.95 13.43
N LYS A 463 6.80 -23.06 12.37
CA LYS A 463 8.27 -23.14 12.48
C LYS A 463 8.91 -21.94 13.20
N LEU A 464 8.31 -20.74 13.09
CA LEU A 464 8.81 -19.55 13.77
C LEU A 464 8.63 -19.60 15.29
N GLN A 465 7.64 -20.37 15.76
CA GLN A 465 7.31 -20.47 17.18
C GLN A 465 8.00 -21.67 17.85
N PHE A 466 8.10 -22.79 17.15
CA PHE A 466 8.56 -24.06 17.73
C PHE A 466 9.86 -24.59 17.11
N GLY A 467 10.44 -23.89 16.11
CA GLY A 467 11.74 -24.23 15.54
C GLY A 467 11.84 -25.67 15.04
N GLY A 468 12.92 -26.34 15.40
CA GLY A 468 13.22 -27.73 15.02
C GLY A 468 12.25 -28.77 15.55
N LEU A 469 11.43 -28.44 16.55
CA LEU A 469 10.39 -29.33 17.06
C LEU A 469 9.35 -29.68 15.99
N VAL A 470 8.95 -28.69 15.16
CA VAL A 470 7.96 -28.92 14.08
C VAL A 470 8.44 -30.00 13.10
N GLU A 471 9.71 -29.97 12.73
CA GLU A 471 10.30 -30.95 11.80
C GLU A 471 10.38 -32.33 12.43
N ALA A 472 10.76 -32.41 13.69
CA ALA A 472 10.82 -33.69 14.43
C ALA A 472 9.43 -34.30 14.60
N VAL A 473 8.42 -33.49 14.95
CA VAL A 473 7.02 -33.92 15.13
C VAL A 473 6.41 -34.40 13.81
N ALA A 474 6.76 -33.75 12.69
CA ALA A 474 6.23 -34.11 11.36
C ALA A 474 6.56 -35.54 10.95
N VAL A 475 7.73 -36.07 11.33
CA VAL A 475 8.24 -37.41 10.96
C VAL A 475 8.11 -38.46 12.06
N ALA A 476 7.79 -38.06 13.29
CA ALA A 476 7.69 -38.98 14.41
C ALA A 476 6.44 -39.89 14.30
N GLU A 477 6.56 -41.13 14.70
CA GLU A 477 5.46 -42.09 14.76
C GLU A 477 4.55 -41.81 15.95
N ILE A 478 3.24 -41.98 15.75
CA ILE A 478 2.24 -41.80 16.83
C ILE A 478 2.53 -42.78 17.99
N GLY A 479 2.60 -42.25 19.19
CA GLY A 479 2.90 -42.99 20.40
C GLY A 479 4.39 -43.20 20.70
N ALA A 480 5.28 -42.90 19.76
CA ALA A 480 6.72 -43.05 19.97
C ALA A 480 7.31 -41.90 20.81
N LEU A 481 8.06 -42.27 21.88
CA LEU A 481 8.84 -41.28 22.64
C LEU A 481 10.05 -40.83 21.85
N THR A 482 10.03 -39.57 21.46
CA THR A 482 11.02 -38.97 20.55
C THR A 482 11.80 -37.84 21.23
N GLY A 483 13.03 -37.63 20.82
CA GLY A 483 13.94 -36.60 21.37
C GLY A 483 15.17 -37.22 22.04
N PRO A 484 16.05 -36.38 22.68
CA PRO A 484 15.93 -34.93 22.82
C PRO A 484 16.14 -34.17 21.52
N VAL A 485 15.22 -33.28 21.20
CA VAL A 485 15.32 -32.33 20.06
C VAL A 485 15.77 -30.99 20.58
N ALA A 486 16.82 -30.43 19.98
CA ALA A 486 17.26 -29.08 20.30
C ALA A 486 16.30 -28.04 19.72
N VAL A 487 15.82 -27.11 20.54
CA VAL A 487 15.01 -25.95 20.22
C VAL A 487 15.63 -24.69 20.81
N ASP A 488 15.14 -23.50 20.46
CA ASP A 488 15.75 -22.24 20.90
C ASP A 488 15.79 -22.08 22.43
N GLU A 489 14.77 -22.62 23.13
CA GLU A 489 14.66 -22.53 24.59
C GLU A 489 15.31 -23.69 25.35
N GLY A 490 15.84 -24.72 24.67
CA GLY A 490 16.42 -25.89 25.34
C GLY A 490 16.30 -27.19 24.55
N PHE A 491 15.90 -28.26 25.25
CA PHE A 491 15.75 -29.61 24.69
C PHE A 491 14.36 -30.18 24.96
N SER A 492 13.68 -30.57 23.87
CA SER A 492 12.33 -31.14 23.91
C SER A 492 12.39 -32.64 23.78
N ILE A 493 11.65 -33.34 24.67
CA ILE A 493 11.25 -34.74 24.50
C ILE A 493 9.73 -34.77 24.34
N PHE A 494 9.23 -35.52 23.37
CA PHE A 494 7.80 -35.51 23.09
C PHE A 494 7.30 -36.86 22.60
N LYS A 495 5.99 -37.01 22.66
CA LYS A 495 5.24 -38.18 22.16
C LYS A 495 4.08 -37.66 21.31
N PRO A 496 4.03 -37.92 19.99
CA PRO A 496 2.84 -37.63 19.20
C PRO A 496 1.66 -38.51 19.68
N LEU A 497 0.54 -37.87 19.93
CA LEU A 497 -0.68 -38.56 20.39
C LEU A 497 -1.65 -38.84 19.26
N SER A 498 -1.83 -37.86 18.38
CA SER A 498 -2.71 -37.97 17.21
C SER A 498 -2.22 -37.09 16.08
N LYS A 499 -2.55 -37.45 14.84
CA LYS A 499 -2.31 -36.66 13.64
C LYS A 499 -3.59 -36.63 12.83
N GLY A 500 -4.05 -35.46 12.45
CA GLY A 500 -5.28 -35.36 11.70
C GLY A 500 -5.62 -33.97 11.19
N ARG A 501 -6.69 -33.96 10.39
CA ARG A 501 -7.36 -32.77 9.95
C ARG A 501 -8.79 -32.80 10.46
N LYS A 502 -9.19 -31.76 11.18
CA LYS A 502 -10.58 -31.62 11.63
C LYS A 502 -11.30 -30.68 10.67
N ARG A 503 -12.53 -31.02 10.32
CA ARG A 503 -13.39 -30.10 9.56
C ARG A 503 -13.74 -28.92 10.46
N GLU A 504 -13.56 -27.69 9.91
CA GLU A 504 -14.02 -26.49 10.58
C GLU A 504 -15.54 -26.53 10.72
N SER A 505 -16.07 -26.04 11.81
CA SER A 505 -17.51 -25.86 11.95
C SER A 505 -18.03 -24.88 10.88
N PHE A 506 -19.31 -24.95 10.55
CA PHE A 506 -19.93 -24.01 9.64
C PHE A 506 -19.78 -22.56 10.12
N ALA A 507 -19.85 -22.32 11.42
CA ALA A 507 -19.69 -20.98 11.99
C ALA A 507 -18.29 -20.41 11.71
N GLU A 508 -17.24 -21.21 11.88
CA GLU A 508 -15.86 -20.83 11.59
C GLU A 508 -15.62 -20.62 10.10
N ALA A 509 -16.13 -21.50 9.24
CA ALA A 509 -15.93 -21.45 7.80
C ALA A 509 -16.87 -20.48 7.07
N ASN A 510 -17.95 -20.00 7.70
CA ASN A 510 -19.07 -19.30 7.05
C ASN A 510 -18.64 -18.19 6.08
N TRP A 511 -17.77 -17.29 6.50
CA TRP A 511 -17.33 -16.17 5.66
C TRP A 511 -16.57 -16.64 4.40
N ARG A 512 -15.78 -17.73 4.51
CA ARG A 512 -15.05 -18.32 3.37
C ARG A 512 -16.00 -19.08 2.44
N VAL A 513 -16.93 -19.83 3.01
CA VAL A 513 -17.99 -20.52 2.24
C VAL A 513 -18.79 -19.50 1.44
N ARG A 514 -19.28 -18.45 2.12
CA ARG A 514 -20.03 -17.35 1.51
C ARG A 514 -19.26 -16.69 0.37
N SER A 515 -17.97 -16.42 0.58
CA SER A 515 -17.09 -15.85 -0.47
C SER A 515 -16.92 -16.81 -1.65
N HIS A 516 -16.79 -18.12 -1.43
CA HIS A 516 -16.68 -19.12 -2.50
C HIS A 516 -17.96 -19.22 -3.31
N VAL A 517 -19.12 -19.38 -2.64
CA VAL A 517 -20.42 -19.45 -3.32
C VAL A 517 -20.68 -18.19 -4.13
N LYS A 518 -20.39 -17.01 -3.53
CA LYS A 518 -20.53 -15.74 -4.24
C LYS A 518 -19.68 -15.70 -5.50
N LYS A 519 -18.40 -16.10 -5.44
CA LYS A 519 -17.51 -16.12 -6.62
C LYS A 519 -18.01 -17.06 -7.72
N ILE A 520 -18.60 -18.21 -7.35
CA ILE A 520 -19.19 -19.14 -8.32
C ILE A 520 -20.40 -18.50 -8.99
N LYS A 521 -21.33 -17.93 -8.21
CA LYS A 521 -22.53 -17.28 -8.72
C LYS A 521 -22.19 -16.04 -9.57
N ASP A 522 -21.23 -15.23 -9.12
CA ASP A 522 -20.74 -14.07 -9.88
C ASP A 522 -20.22 -14.49 -11.27
N ARG A 523 -19.44 -15.59 -11.34
CA ARG A 523 -18.92 -16.12 -12.60
C ARG A 523 -20.03 -16.64 -13.50
N GLN A 524 -20.95 -17.42 -12.95
CA GLN A 524 -22.09 -17.97 -13.72
C GLN A 524 -22.98 -16.86 -14.28
N ALA A 525 -23.37 -15.91 -13.43
CA ALA A 525 -24.22 -14.77 -13.84
C ALA A 525 -23.54 -13.91 -14.90
N PHE A 526 -22.22 -13.67 -14.76
CA PHE A 526 -21.49 -12.89 -15.74
C PHE A 526 -21.30 -13.63 -17.07
N ASN A 527 -21.00 -14.93 -17.05
CA ASN A 527 -20.89 -15.73 -18.26
C ASN A 527 -22.23 -15.79 -19.02
N SER A 528 -23.34 -16.02 -18.32
CA SER A 528 -24.68 -15.99 -18.93
C SER A 528 -24.98 -14.62 -19.54
N TYR A 529 -24.64 -13.54 -18.85
CA TYR A 529 -24.79 -12.19 -19.39
C TYR A 529 -23.94 -11.96 -20.65
N MET A 530 -22.72 -12.46 -20.69
CA MET A 530 -21.87 -12.36 -21.88
C MET A 530 -22.42 -13.16 -23.08
N GLU A 531 -23.05 -14.31 -22.83
CA GLU A 531 -23.74 -15.05 -23.88
C GLU A 531 -24.94 -14.25 -24.46
N GLU A 532 -25.75 -13.65 -23.58
CA GLU A 532 -26.85 -12.77 -23.98
C GLU A 532 -26.34 -11.56 -24.80
N LEU A 533 -25.21 -10.94 -24.40
CA LEU A 533 -24.63 -9.84 -25.16
C LEU A 533 -24.12 -10.25 -26.53
N ARG A 534 -23.45 -11.40 -26.65
CA ARG A 534 -22.99 -11.92 -27.94
C ARG A 534 -24.18 -12.21 -28.87
N ASP A 535 -25.30 -12.70 -28.33
CA ASP A 535 -26.49 -12.91 -29.10
C ASP A 535 -27.18 -11.60 -29.51
N LYS A 536 -27.26 -10.62 -28.58
CA LYS A 536 -27.83 -9.29 -28.84
C LYS A 536 -27.09 -8.54 -29.93
N TYR A 537 -25.77 -8.60 -29.94
CA TYR A 537 -24.88 -7.87 -30.85
C TYR A 537 -24.28 -8.77 -31.94
N ARG A 538 -24.89 -9.92 -32.24
CA ARG A 538 -24.37 -10.91 -33.21
C ARG A 538 -24.10 -10.29 -34.59
N SER A 539 -24.97 -9.40 -35.05
CA SER A 539 -24.83 -8.71 -36.34
C SER A 539 -23.70 -7.67 -36.37
N ASP A 540 -23.25 -7.23 -35.20
CA ASP A 540 -22.21 -6.20 -35.07
C ASP A 540 -20.82 -6.82 -34.91
N ILE A 541 -20.71 -8.14 -34.72
CA ILE A 541 -19.44 -8.85 -34.55
C ILE A 541 -19.00 -9.41 -35.90
N HIS A 542 -17.86 -8.95 -36.41
CA HIS A 542 -17.24 -9.42 -37.63
C HIS A 542 -15.82 -9.87 -37.35
N ILE A 543 -15.53 -11.17 -37.46
CA ILE A 543 -14.18 -11.73 -37.39
C ILE A 543 -13.67 -11.95 -38.80
N LEU A 544 -12.51 -11.37 -39.10
CA LEU A 544 -11.88 -11.46 -40.43
C LEU A 544 -10.87 -12.64 -40.41
N GLU A 545 -11.39 -13.84 -40.62
CA GLU A 545 -10.67 -15.10 -40.40
C GLU A 545 -9.34 -15.19 -41.15
N ASP A 546 -9.31 -14.77 -42.44
CA ASP A 546 -8.07 -14.78 -43.23
C ASP A 546 -7.02 -13.85 -42.63
N GLN A 547 -7.41 -12.64 -42.20
CA GLN A 547 -6.54 -11.65 -41.59
C GLN A 547 -6.08 -12.09 -40.20
N LEU A 548 -6.98 -12.73 -39.45
CA LEU A 548 -6.65 -13.31 -38.14
C LEU A 548 -5.61 -14.42 -38.26
N ASN A 549 -5.75 -15.32 -39.24
CA ASN A 549 -4.79 -16.38 -39.49
C ASN A 549 -3.41 -15.82 -39.86
N VAL A 550 -3.37 -14.79 -40.72
CA VAL A 550 -2.11 -14.08 -41.04
C VAL A 550 -1.50 -13.45 -39.78
N ALA A 551 -2.32 -12.80 -38.93
CA ALA A 551 -1.86 -12.19 -37.68
C ALA A 551 -1.29 -13.23 -36.68
N LEU A 552 -1.90 -14.42 -36.62
CA LEU A 552 -1.46 -15.50 -35.71
C LEU A 552 -0.34 -16.40 -36.32
N GLY A 553 0.14 -16.09 -37.51
CA GLY A 553 1.26 -16.82 -38.13
C GLY A 553 0.86 -18.10 -38.87
N ASN A 554 -0.41 -18.27 -39.24
CA ASN A 554 -0.97 -19.42 -39.94
C ASN A 554 -1.27 -19.16 -41.44
N GLY A 555 -0.75 -18.07 -42.01
CA GLY A 555 -0.93 -17.69 -43.40
C GLY A 555 0.24 -18.09 -44.28
#